data_541ba9c20ac7b12527dcfcdb2ad7cd38
#
_entry.id   541ba9c20ac7b12527dcfcdb2ad7cd38
#
_cell.length_a   1.000
_cell.length_b   1.000
_cell.length_c   1.000
_cell.angle_alpha   90.00
_cell.angle_beta   90.00
_cell.angle_gamma   90.00
#
_symmetry.space_group_name_H-M   'P 1'
#
loop_
_entity.id
_entity.type
_entity.pdbx_description
1 polymer ?
#
loop_
_entity_poly.entity_id
_entity_poly.type
_entity_poly.pdbx_seq_one_letter_code
_entity_poly.pdbx_strand_id
1 'polypeptide(L)'
;MSDEVEERCYLDELKDPFPIERVKYRQGPGGKQLAYIDARDVADRLDEVVGQAFWQNRYTCVNGVTVCEIGIKVDVEWAWKADGAPETTIEAEKGALSDAFKRAGVKWGIARYLYDDAPPPPQQEQPPPEAHNPVVNHINPTDAPSEKQMNYLKKLLSSKSESVRDKFVRNLGPNPSKQAVSAAIDQLKG
;
A
#
# COMPACT_ATOMS: atom_id res chain seq x y z
N MET A 1 -30.46 -33.25 -22.68
CA MET A 1 -30.26 -32.00 -21.91
C MET A 1 -28.83 -31.57 -22.22
N SER A 2 -28.71 -30.62 -23.13
CA SER A 2 -27.41 -30.10 -23.57
C SER A 2 -26.95 -29.14 -22.48
N ASP A 3 -25.82 -29.47 -21.81
CA ASP A 3 -25.09 -28.52 -21.00
C ASP A 3 -24.54 -27.46 -21.95
N GLU A 4 -25.27 -26.36 -22.11
CA GLU A 4 -24.72 -25.13 -22.68
C GLU A 4 -23.69 -24.62 -21.66
N VAL A 5 -22.42 -24.98 -21.85
CA VAL A 5 -21.31 -24.27 -21.25
C VAL A 5 -21.33 -22.92 -21.93
N GLU A 6 -21.90 -21.89 -21.25
CA GLU A 6 -21.75 -20.50 -21.67
C GLU A 6 -20.25 -20.23 -21.79
N GLU A 7 -19.75 -20.06 -23.00
CA GLU A 7 -18.35 -19.75 -23.28
C GLU A 7 -18.09 -18.35 -22.71
N ARG A 8 -17.57 -18.30 -21.49
CA ARG A 8 -17.26 -17.05 -20.79
C ARG A 8 -16.22 -16.29 -21.59
N CYS A 9 -16.53 -15.02 -21.94
CA CYS A 9 -15.55 -14.16 -22.59
C CYS A 9 -14.32 -14.01 -21.70
N TYR A 10 -13.11 -14.24 -22.23
CA TYR A 10 -11.87 -14.15 -21.46
C TYR A 10 -11.72 -12.79 -20.72
N LEU A 11 -12.28 -11.71 -21.26
CA LEU A 11 -12.31 -10.41 -20.58
C LEU A 11 -13.17 -10.39 -19.30
N ASP A 12 -14.05 -11.37 -19.11
CA ASP A 12 -14.81 -11.47 -17.86
C ASP A 12 -13.93 -11.88 -16.68
N GLU A 13 -12.79 -12.53 -16.91
CA GLU A 13 -11.79 -12.84 -15.89
C GLU A 13 -11.15 -11.58 -15.27
N LEU A 14 -11.20 -10.44 -15.97
CA LEU A 14 -10.80 -9.15 -15.40
C LEU A 14 -11.61 -8.78 -14.14
N LYS A 15 -12.84 -9.29 -14.03
CA LYS A 15 -13.77 -9.02 -12.92
C LYS A 15 -13.55 -9.96 -11.72
N ASP A 16 -12.74 -11.00 -11.87
CA ASP A 16 -12.55 -12.00 -10.83
C ASP A 16 -11.98 -11.35 -9.55
N PRO A 17 -12.49 -11.76 -8.40
CA PRO A 17 -12.01 -11.24 -7.12
C PRO A 17 -10.51 -11.47 -6.94
N PHE A 18 -9.85 -10.51 -6.30
CA PHE A 18 -8.47 -10.70 -5.85
C PHE A 18 -8.44 -11.55 -4.58
N PRO A 19 -7.36 -12.33 -4.37
CA PRO A 19 -7.11 -12.97 -3.09
C PRO A 19 -7.12 -11.93 -1.97
N ILE A 20 -7.63 -12.30 -0.79
CA ILE A 20 -7.82 -11.36 0.33
C ILE A 20 -6.50 -10.70 0.75
N GLU A 21 -5.38 -11.38 0.57
CA GLU A 21 -4.02 -10.89 0.89
C GLU A 21 -3.58 -9.71 0.00
N ARG A 22 -4.18 -9.58 -1.18
CA ARG A 22 -3.96 -8.46 -2.10
C ARG A 22 -4.85 -7.27 -1.80
N VAL A 23 -5.96 -7.48 -1.09
CA VAL A 23 -6.91 -6.42 -0.72
C VAL A 23 -6.40 -5.67 0.50
N LYS A 24 -6.19 -4.38 0.34
CA LYS A 24 -5.74 -3.46 1.39
C LYS A 24 -6.90 -2.61 1.89
N TYR A 25 -6.76 -2.07 3.09
CA TYR A 25 -7.77 -1.25 3.72
C TYR A 25 -7.18 0.07 4.17
N ARG A 26 -7.94 1.15 4.02
CA ARG A 26 -7.62 2.48 4.55
C ARG A 26 -8.84 3.12 5.17
N GLN A 27 -8.63 4.03 6.10
CA GLN A 27 -9.74 4.84 6.63
C GLN A 27 -10.21 5.84 5.57
N GLY A 28 -11.51 5.83 5.34
CA GLY A 28 -12.20 6.80 4.50
C GLY A 28 -12.97 7.83 5.35
N PRO A 29 -13.72 8.72 4.69
CA PRO A 29 -14.57 9.70 5.36
C PRO A 29 -15.54 9.03 6.32
N GLY A 30 -15.75 9.65 7.51
CA GLY A 30 -16.65 9.13 8.52
C GLY A 30 -16.18 7.85 9.23
N GLY A 31 -14.88 7.51 9.15
CA GLY A 31 -14.31 6.30 9.78
C GLY A 31 -14.62 4.99 9.05
N LYS A 32 -15.24 5.06 7.89
CA LYS A 32 -15.53 3.88 7.06
C LYS A 32 -14.23 3.26 6.53
N GLN A 33 -14.08 1.93 6.64
CA GLN A 33 -12.99 1.21 6.01
C GLN A 33 -13.25 1.10 4.50
N LEU A 34 -12.26 1.55 3.72
CA LEU A 34 -12.30 1.46 2.26
C LEU A 34 -11.30 0.39 1.80
N ALA A 35 -11.81 -0.63 1.13
CA ALA A 35 -10.98 -1.65 0.50
C ALA A 35 -10.39 -1.12 -0.81
N TYR A 36 -9.15 -1.51 -1.12
CA TYR A 36 -8.50 -1.12 -2.37
C TYR A 36 -7.40 -2.12 -2.74
N ILE A 37 -6.95 -2.08 -3.98
CA ILE A 37 -5.77 -2.78 -4.49
C ILE A 37 -4.72 -1.78 -4.96
N ASP A 38 -3.48 -2.22 -5.11
CA ASP A 38 -2.41 -1.40 -5.67
C ASP A 38 -2.51 -1.30 -7.21
N ALA A 39 -1.83 -0.29 -7.77
CA ALA A 39 -1.73 -0.16 -9.23
C ALA A 39 -1.00 -1.35 -9.88
N ARG A 40 -0.09 -1.99 -9.16
CA ARG A 40 0.60 -3.21 -9.61
C ARG A 40 -0.36 -4.37 -9.77
N ASP A 41 -1.31 -4.54 -8.84
CA ASP A 41 -2.32 -5.61 -8.93
C ASP A 41 -3.19 -5.43 -10.17
N VAL A 42 -3.48 -4.18 -10.58
CA VAL A 42 -4.19 -3.90 -11.83
C VAL A 42 -3.36 -4.31 -13.04
N ALA A 43 -2.06 -3.98 -13.06
CA ALA A 43 -1.16 -4.35 -14.14
C ALA A 43 -0.99 -5.88 -14.22
N ASP A 44 -0.75 -6.55 -13.09
CA ASP A 44 -0.63 -8.01 -13.00
C ASP A 44 -1.88 -8.69 -13.58
N ARG A 45 -3.08 -8.20 -13.23
CA ARG A 45 -4.34 -8.75 -13.75
C ARG A 45 -4.48 -8.56 -15.27
N LEU A 46 -4.05 -7.40 -15.79
CA LEU A 46 -4.04 -7.17 -17.24
C LEU A 46 -3.04 -8.10 -17.94
N ASP A 47 -1.86 -8.30 -17.35
CA ASP A 47 -0.85 -9.23 -17.88
C ASP A 47 -1.34 -10.67 -17.87
N GLU A 48 -2.00 -11.11 -16.79
CA GLU A 48 -2.52 -12.47 -16.63
C GLU A 48 -3.65 -12.79 -17.61
N VAL A 49 -4.61 -11.88 -17.77
CA VAL A 49 -5.83 -12.12 -18.53
C VAL A 49 -5.67 -11.78 -20.01
N VAL A 50 -5.02 -10.66 -20.29
CA VAL A 50 -4.93 -10.11 -21.65
C VAL A 50 -3.58 -10.43 -22.29
N GLY A 51 -2.52 -10.50 -21.49
CA GLY A 51 -1.14 -10.63 -21.92
C GLY A 51 -0.46 -9.29 -22.14
N GLN A 52 0.82 -9.21 -21.77
CA GLN A 52 1.61 -7.96 -21.75
C GLN A 52 1.65 -7.21 -23.10
N ALA A 53 1.54 -7.91 -24.22
CA ALA A 53 1.61 -7.32 -25.54
C ALA A 53 0.24 -6.78 -26.05
N PHE A 54 -0.83 -7.07 -25.33
CA PHE A 54 -2.19 -6.80 -25.79
C PHE A 54 -2.93 -5.75 -24.95
N TRP A 55 -2.24 -5.09 -24.04
CA TRP A 55 -2.75 -3.91 -23.36
C TRP A 55 -1.68 -2.81 -23.29
N GLN A 56 -2.13 -1.59 -23.15
CA GLN A 56 -1.28 -0.42 -22.98
C GLN A 56 -2.04 0.67 -22.24
N ASN A 57 -1.32 1.63 -21.67
CA ASN A 57 -1.94 2.78 -21.05
C ASN A 57 -1.27 4.08 -21.49
N ARG A 58 -2.01 5.17 -21.42
CA ARG A 58 -1.51 6.52 -21.64
C ARG A 58 -2.15 7.49 -20.65
N TYR A 59 -1.45 8.57 -20.39
CA TYR A 59 -1.91 9.61 -19.46
C TYR A 59 -2.04 10.93 -20.19
N THR A 60 -3.10 11.68 -19.80
CA THR A 60 -3.33 13.05 -20.24
C THR A 60 -3.71 13.89 -19.04
N CYS A 61 -3.51 15.20 -19.12
CA CYS A 61 -3.98 16.15 -18.10
C CYS A 61 -5.11 16.99 -18.72
N VAL A 62 -6.28 16.95 -18.10
CA VAL A 62 -7.45 17.71 -18.54
C VAL A 62 -7.92 18.58 -17.36
N ASN A 63 -7.78 19.89 -17.49
CA ASN A 63 -8.18 20.87 -16.46
C ASN A 63 -7.62 20.56 -15.06
N GLY A 64 -6.34 20.17 -14.98
CA GLY A 64 -5.69 19.81 -13.70
C GLY A 64 -6.09 18.43 -13.16
N VAL A 65 -6.76 17.62 -13.95
CA VAL A 65 -7.10 16.23 -13.60
C VAL A 65 -6.22 15.29 -14.40
N THR A 66 -5.48 14.41 -13.74
CA THR A 66 -4.74 13.33 -14.39
C THR A 66 -5.72 12.25 -14.85
N VAL A 67 -5.80 12.04 -16.15
CA VAL A 67 -6.63 11.02 -16.78
C VAL A 67 -5.74 9.89 -17.29
N CYS A 68 -6.07 8.66 -16.93
CA CYS A 68 -5.48 7.46 -17.50
C CYS A 68 -6.46 6.80 -18.45
N GLU A 69 -5.97 6.41 -19.61
CA GLU A 69 -6.68 5.55 -20.56
C GLU A 69 -5.98 4.20 -20.60
N ILE A 70 -6.72 3.13 -20.42
CA ILE A 70 -6.24 1.75 -20.64
C ILE A 70 -6.88 1.24 -21.91
N GLY A 71 -6.02 0.85 -22.86
CA GLY A 71 -6.40 0.19 -24.10
C GLY A 71 -6.15 -1.30 -24.01
N ILE A 72 -7.12 -2.10 -24.42
CA ILE A 72 -7.01 -3.54 -24.61
C ILE A 72 -7.26 -3.86 -26.08
N LYS A 73 -6.39 -4.69 -26.65
CA LYS A 73 -6.54 -5.16 -28.01
C LYS A 73 -7.56 -6.29 -28.04
N VAL A 74 -8.70 -6.03 -28.66
CA VAL A 74 -9.77 -7.02 -28.86
C VAL A 74 -9.78 -7.35 -30.35
N ASP A 75 -9.46 -8.58 -30.67
CA ASP A 75 -9.21 -9.02 -32.05
C ASP A 75 -8.13 -8.16 -32.75
N VAL A 76 -8.53 -7.32 -33.70
CA VAL A 76 -7.62 -6.45 -34.45
C VAL A 76 -7.68 -4.97 -34.02
N GLU A 77 -8.62 -4.61 -33.16
CA GLU A 77 -8.87 -3.22 -32.75
C GLU A 77 -8.48 -2.97 -31.29
N TRP A 78 -8.18 -1.70 -31.00
CA TRP A 78 -7.94 -1.24 -29.63
C TRP A 78 -9.21 -0.65 -29.03
N ALA A 79 -9.75 -1.28 -28.00
CA ALA A 79 -10.81 -0.72 -27.18
C ALA A 79 -10.19 0.08 -26.03
N TRP A 80 -10.66 1.32 -25.82
CA TRP A 80 -10.12 2.22 -24.80
C TRP A 80 -11.17 2.58 -23.75
N LYS A 81 -10.75 2.58 -22.48
CA LYS A 81 -11.56 3.10 -21.38
C LYS A 81 -10.71 4.02 -20.53
N ALA A 82 -11.30 5.13 -20.10
CA ALA A 82 -10.60 6.19 -19.38
C ALA A 82 -11.29 6.54 -18.07
N ASP A 83 -10.49 6.96 -17.08
CA ASP A 83 -10.98 7.64 -15.88
C ASP A 83 -9.88 8.55 -15.34
N GLY A 84 -10.26 9.54 -14.53
CA GLY A 84 -9.37 10.54 -13.97
C GLY A 84 -9.38 10.56 -12.45
N ALA A 85 -8.29 11.01 -11.87
CA ALA A 85 -8.15 11.31 -10.46
C ALA A 85 -7.79 12.78 -10.28
N PRO A 86 -8.51 13.55 -9.44
CA PRO A 86 -8.12 14.92 -9.13
C PRO A 86 -6.76 14.92 -8.39
N GLU A 87 -5.94 15.92 -8.67
CA GLU A 87 -4.70 16.11 -7.93
C GLU A 87 -5.01 16.46 -6.47
N THR A 88 -4.39 15.74 -5.55
CA THR A 88 -4.41 16.04 -4.12
C THR A 88 -3.10 16.70 -3.72
N THR A 89 -3.15 17.73 -2.90
CA THR A 89 -2.13 18.77 -2.66
C THR A 89 -0.82 18.33 -1.98
N ILE A 90 -0.62 17.06 -1.63
CA ILE A 90 0.60 16.60 -0.95
C ILE A 90 1.05 15.26 -1.56
N GLU A 91 2.19 15.25 -2.24
CA GLU A 91 2.72 14.17 -3.09
C GLU A 91 1.93 13.94 -4.40
N ALA A 92 1.47 15.04 -5.01
CA ALA A 92 0.46 15.06 -6.06
C ALA A 92 0.75 14.18 -7.28
N GLU A 93 1.95 14.22 -7.85
CA GLU A 93 2.19 13.60 -9.17
C GLU A 93 2.21 12.08 -9.14
N LYS A 94 2.90 11.46 -8.17
CA LYS A 94 3.00 9.99 -8.11
C LYS A 94 1.70 9.32 -7.68
N GLY A 95 0.95 9.97 -6.79
CA GLY A 95 -0.35 9.48 -6.33
C GLY A 95 -1.40 9.55 -7.43
N ALA A 96 -1.46 10.68 -8.16
CA ALA A 96 -2.45 10.93 -9.20
C ALA A 96 -2.35 9.92 -10.36
N LEU A 97 -1.16 9.60 -10.84
CA LEU A 97 -0.95 8.58 -11.88
C LEU A 97 -1.46 7.20 -11.44
N SER A 98 -1.08 6.76 -10.25
CA SER A 98 -1.51 5.46 -9.71
C SER A 98 -3.02 5.40 -9.49
N ASP A 99 -3.62 6.48 -9.00
CA ASP A 99 -5.07 6.54 -8.77
C ASP A 99 -5.84 6.58 -10.10
N ALA A 100 -5.40 7.36 -11.07
CA ALA A 100 -6.02 7.40 -12.40
C ALA A 100 -5.95 6.03 -13.08
N PHE A 101 -4.82 5.32 -12.96
CA PHE A 101 -4.66 3.96 -13.52
C PHE A 101 -5.61 2.96 -12.87
N LYS A 102 -5.69 2.92 -11.54
CA LYS A 102 -6.64 2.05 -10.82
C LYS A 102 -8.09 2.33 -11.22
N ARG A 103 -8.46 3.62 -11.31
CA ARG A 103 -9.81 4.02 -11.73
C ARG A 103 -10.12 3.61 -13.17
N ALA A 104 -9.16 3.74 -14.09
CA ALA A 104 -9.30 3.25 -15.46
C ALA A 104 -9.45 1.71 -15.47
N GLY A 105 -8.72 0.97 -14.61
CA GLY A 105 -8.89 -0.47 -14.44
C GLY A 105 -10.29 -0.86 -13.97
N VAL A 106 -10.91 -0.08 -13.09
CA VAL A 106 -12.32 -0.30 -12.66
C VAL A 106 -13.29 -0.21 -13.82
N LYS A 107 -13.03 0.63 -14.84
CA LYS A 107 -13.87 0.68 -16.07
C LYS A 107 -13.81 -0.64 -16.86
N TRP A 108 -12.72 -1.38 -16.73
CA TRP A 108 -12.59 -2.73 -17.30
C TRP A 108 -13.15 -3.84 -16.39
N GLY A 109 -13.59 -3.48 -15.19
CA GLY A 109 -14.15 -4.42 -14.20
C GLY A 109 -13.17 -4.83 -13.09
N ILE A 110 -11.88 -4.50 -13.24
CA ILE A 110 -10.83 -4.89 -12.29
C ILE A 110 -11.13 -4.28 -10.90
N ALA A 111 -11.28 -5.15 -9.90
CA ALA A 111 -11.59 -4.77 -8.51
C ALA A 111 -12.85 -3.90 -8.34
N ARG A 112 -13.78 -3.89 -9.31
CA ARG A 112 -15.02 -3.11 -9.21
C ARG A 112 -15.87 -3.52 -8.01
N TYR A 113 -15.89 -4.81 -7.67
CA TYR A 113 -16.64 -5.36 -6.53
C TYR A 113 -16.24 -4.73 -5.19
N LEU A 114 -15.02 -4.17 -5.06
CA LEU A 114 -14.57 -3.52 -3.83
C LEU A 114 -15.34 -2.23 -3.52
N TYR A 115 -16.07 -1.67 -4.47
CA TYR A 115 -16.89 -0.47 -4.26
C TYR A 115 -18.26 -0.81 -3.69
N ASP A 116 -18.79 -1.99 -4.01
CA ASP A 116 -20.14 -2.41 -3.65
C ASP A 116 -20.12 -3.49 -2.55
N ASP A 117 -19.31 -4.54 -2.75
CA ASP A 117 -19.28 -5.74 -1.90
C ASP A 117 -17.86 -6.02 -1.39
N ALA A 118 -17.16 -4.98 -0.90
CA ALA A 118 -15.82 -5.19 -0.34
C ALA A 118 -15.87 -6.22 0.79
N PRO A 119 -15.00 -7.24 0.78
CA PRO A 119 -14.89 -8.16 1.90
C PRO A 119 -14.56 -7.36 3.17
N PRO A 120 -15.07 -7.76 4.34
CA PRO A 120 -14.71 -7.11 5.59
C PRO A 120 -13.18 -7.18 5.77
N PRO A 121 -12.56 -6.16 6.40
CA PRO A 121 -11.14 -6.25 6.75
C PRO A 121 -10.92 -7.54 7.54
N PRO A 122 -9.79 -8.24 7.31
CA PRO A 122 -9.44 -9.40 8.10
C PRO A 122 -9.55 -9.01 9.57
N GLN A 123 -10.38 -9.71 10.32
CA GLN A 123 -10.38 -9.56 11.77
C GLN A 123 -8.97 -9.93 12.20
N GLN A 124 -8.22 -8.97 12.73
CA GLN A 124 -7.04 -9.30 13.50
C GLN A 124 -7.60 -10.14 14.64
N GLU A 125 -7.41 -11.45 14.59
CA GLU A 125 -7.56 -12.28 15.76
C GLU A 125 -6.69 -11.61 16.83
N GLN A 126 -7.34 -10.94 17.77
CA GLN A 126 -6.63 -10.53 18.97
C GLN A 126 -6.13 -11.83 19.56
N PRO A 127 -4.81 -12.01 19.70
CA PRO A 127 -4.33 -13.19 20.41
C PRO A 127 -5.07 -13.23 21.75
N PRO A 128 -5.51 -14.41 22.21
CA PRO A 128 -6.16 -14.53 23.50
C PRO A 128 -5.25 -13.84 24.53
N PRO A 129 -5.80 -13.15 25.55
CA PRO A 129 -5.01 -12.42 26.53
C PRO A 129 -3.97 -13.36 27.11
N GLU A 130 -2.73 -13.23 26.64
CA GLU A 130 -1.62 -14.02 27.13
C GLU A 130 -1.42 -13.70 28.61
N ALA A 131 -1.51 -14.74 29.43
CA ALA A 131 -0.99 -14.72 30.79
C ALA A 131 0.46 -14.18 30.73
N HIS A 132 0.73 -13.17 31.53
CA HIS A 132 1.99 -12.44 31.61
C HIS A 132 3.21 -13.39 31.60
N ASN A 133 3.83 -13.53 30.43
CA ASN A 133 5.19 -13.98 30.28
C ASN A 133 6.08 -12.78 29.94
N PRO A 134 7.30 -12.68 30.46
CA PRO A 134 8.15 -11.53 30.26
C PRO A 134 8.45 -11.33 28.77
N VAL A 135 8.22 -10.12 28.31
CA VAL A 135 8.37 -9.64 26.92
C VAL A 135 9.78 -9.93 26.41
N VAL A 136 9.91 -10.94 25.54
CA VAL A 136 11.07 -11.06 24.65
C VAL A 136 10.75 -10.23 23.41
N ASN A 137 11.34 -9.05 23.33
CA ASN A 137 11.19 -8.16 22.17
C ASN A 137 11.75 -8.83 20.90
N HIS A 138 10.88 -9.38 20.05
CA HIS A 138 11.22 -9.70 18.68
C HIS A 138 11.25 -8.37 17.89
N ILE A 139 12.45 -7.84 17.70
CA ILE A 139 12.68 -6.65 16.89
C ILE A 139 12.49 -7.05 15.42
N ASN A 140 11.48 -6.49 14.76
CA ASN A 140 11.33 -6.58 13.31
C ASN A 140 12.58 -5.97 12.66
N PRO A 141 13.17 -6.58 11.62
CA PRO A 141 14.38 -6.06 10.95
C PRO A 141 14.22 -4.65 10.38
N THR A 142 12.97 -4.19 10.15
CA THR A 142 12.64 -2.84 9.68
C THR A 142 12.59 -1.79 10.78
N ASP A 143 12.63 -2.18 12.06
CA ASP A 143 12.56 -1.27 13.20
C ASP A 143 13.93 -1.00 13.84
N ALA A 144 15.00 -1.51 13.26
CA ALA A 144 16.36 -1.21 13.68
C ALA A 144 16.73 0.24 13.31
N PRO A 145 17.38 0.99 14.21
CA PRO A 145 17.82 2.34 13.91
C PRO A 145 18.90 2.32 12.83
N SER A 146 18.88 3.30 11.92
CA SER A 146 19.91 3.41 10.90
C SER A 146 21.28 3.72 11.50
N GLU A 147 22.35 3.32 10.84
CA GLU A 147 23.73 3.66 11.27
C GLU A 147 23.92 5.17 11.47
N LYS A 148 23.28 5.98 10.60
CA LYS A 148 23.32 7.45 10.73
C LYS A 148 22.67 7.93 12.03
N GLN A 149 21.54 7.37 12.41
CA GLN A 149 20.86 7.69 13.68
C GLN A 149 21.71 7.28 14.89
N MET A 150 22.30 6.09 14.85
CA MET A 150 23.16 5.59 15.92
C MET A 150 24.44 6.43 16.08
N ASN A 151 25.07 6.79 14.97
CA ASN A 151 26.27 7.64 14.99
C ASN A 151 25.94 9.05 15.50
N TYR A 152 24.80 9.60 15.13
CA TYR A 152 24.36 10.89 15.61
C TYR A 152 24.02 10.88 17.11
N LEU A 153 23.34 9.84 17.60
CA LEU A 153 23.09 9.63 19.04
C LEU A 153 24.40 9.52 19.82
N LYS A 154 25.37 8.73 19.34
CA LYS A 154 26.70 8.61 19.97
C LYS A 154 27.40 9.96 20.07
N LYS A 155 27.35 10.77 19.02
CA LYS A 155 27.93 12.12 18.98
C LYS A 155 27.28 13.05 20.01
N LEU A 156 25.94 13.01 20.14
CA LEU A 156 25.23 13.81 21.15
C LEU A 156 25.55 13.35 22.57
N LEU A 157 25.62 12.06 22.82
CA LEU A 157 25.96 11.51 24.13
C LEU A 157 27.41 11.83 24.51
N SER A 158 28.36 11.89 23.57
CA SER A 158 29.76 12.22 23.86
C SER A 158 29.95 13.64 24.42
N SER A 159 29.02 14.54 24.12
CA SER A 159 29.03 15.94 24.63
C SER A 159 28.32 16.11 25.97
N LYS A 160 27.72 15.08 26.54
CA LYS A 160 26.98 15.12 27.81
C LYS A 160 27.78 14.48 28.93
N SER A 161 27.42 14.80 30.22
CA SER A 161 28.06 14.24 31.37
C SER A 161 27.87 12.71 31.50
N GLU A 162 28.76 12.03 32.20
CA GLU A 162 28.75 10.57 32.37
C GLU A 162 27.42 10.07 32.96
N SER A 163 26.89 10.78 33.97
CA SER A 163 25.60 10.46 34.58
C SER A 163 24.42 10.48 33.58
N VAL A 164 24.44 11.42 32.65
CA VAL A 164 23.42 11.51 31.60
C VAL A 164 23.58 10.38 30.58
N ARG A 165 24.82 10.08 30.18
CA ARG A 165 25.11 8.96 29.26
C ARG A 165 24.60 7.63 29.78
N ASP A 166 24.95 7.32 31.06
CA ASP A 166 24.57 6.07 31.70
C ASP A 166 23.04 5.90 31.82
N LYS A 167 22.32 6.99 32.08
CA LYS A 167 20.86 6.99 32.14
C LYS A 167 20.25 6.64 30.79
N PHE A 168 20.76 7.27 29.72
CA PHE A 168 20.25 7.03 28.36
C PHE A 168 20.60 5.62 27.86
N VAL A 169 21.81 5.14 28.10
CA VAL A 169 22.24 3.79 27.72
C VAL A 169 21.41 2.72 28.43
N ARG A 170 21.11 2.89 29.71
CA ARG A 170 20.25 1.97 30.48
C ARG A 170 18.81 1.96 29.97
N ASN A 171 18.25 3.12 29.62
CA ASN A 171 16.87 3.23 29.13
C ASN A 171 16.69 2.71 27.70
N LEU A 172 17.72 2.82 26.86
CA LEU A 172 17.66 2.35 25.48
C LEU A 172 17.87 0.83 25.36
N GLY A 173 18.56 0.22 26.33
CA GLY A 173 18.88 -1.21 26.27
C GLY A 173 19.86 -1.58 25.15
N PRO A 174 20.20 -2.88 25.00
CA PRO A 174 21.21 -3.35 24.06
C PRO A 174 20.79 -3.28 22.60
N ASN A 175 19.49 -3.35 22.31
CA ASN A 175 18.93 -3.31 20.95
C ASN A 175 17.77 -2.30 20.88
N PRO A 176 18.07 -0.98 20.78
CA PRO A 176 17.03 0.03 20.78
C PRO A 176 16.27 0.05 19.44
N SER A 177 14.97 0.32 19.48
CA SER A 177 14.18 0.54 18.26
C SER A 177 14.49 1.89 17.63
N LYS A 178 14.19 2.04 16.35
CA LYS A 178 14.32 3.30 15.60
C LYS A 178 13.58 4.45 16.29
N GLN A 179 12.38 4.19 16.83
CA GLN A 179 11.59 5.19 17.55
C GLN A 179 12.25 5.59 18.88
N ALA A 180 12.77 4.63 19.64
CA ALA A 180 13.46 4.90 20.89
C ALA A 180 14.72 5.77 20.68
N VAL A 181 15.49 5.49 19.61
CA VAL A 181 16.66 6.28 19.23
C VAL A 181 16.27 7.69 18.79
N SER A 182 15.19 7.86 18.02
CA SER A 182 14.69 9.18 17.63
C SER A 182 14.25 10.00 18.85
N ALA A 183 13.48 9.41 19.75
CA ALA A 183 13.05 10.08 21.00
C ALA A 183 14.22 10.49 21.88
N ALA A 184 15.25 9.63 21.99
CA ALA A 184 16.47 9.94 22.75
C ALA A 184 17.26 11.10 22.13
N ILE A 185 17.35 11.16 20.80
CA ILE A 185 17.99 12.27 20.07
C ILE A 185 17.25 13.58 20.35
N ASP A 186 15.93 13.59 20.32
CA ASP A 186 15.13 14.79 20.53
C ASP A 186 15.24 15.30 21.99
N GLN A 187 15.26 14.40 22.98
CA GLN A 187 15.49 14.75 24.37
C GLN A 187 16.91 15.31 24.65
N LEU A 188 17.90 14.89 23.87
CA LEU A 188 19.28 15.36 24.04
C LEU A 188 19.54 16.71 23.35
N LYS A 189 18.68 17.15 22.45
CA LYS A 189 18.76 18.44 21.74
C LYS A 189 18.13 19.61 22.51
N GLY A 190 17.13 19.30 23.35
CA GLY A 190 16.49 20.32 24.23
C GLY A 190 17.27 20.53 25.50
#